data_14ac5b5a0a864e1c95c5da8decafff54
#
_entry.id   14ac5b5a0a864e1c95c5da8decafff54
#
_cell.length_a   1.000
_cell.length_b   1.000
_cell.length_c   1.000
_cell.angle_alpha   90.00
_cell.angle_beta   90.00
_cell.angle_gamma   90.00
#
_symmetry.space_group_name_H-M   'P 1'
#
loop_
_entity.id
_entity.type
_entity.pdbx_description
1 polymer ?
#
loop_
_entity_poly.entity_id
_entity_poly.type
_entity_poly.pdbx_seq_one_letter_code
_entity_poly.pdbx_strand_id
1 'polypeptide(L)'
;MDDLARAVAAGVSPSEYAYDLLMKDDGKGFIYFPILNYRDGNLNFLNDLQASDDTVNSLSDGGAHCGTICDAASPTFMLQHWVRDRKGHRIALEHAVKRQCRDTALLYGLEDRGILAPGYLADLNVIDMDAIKLGKPWLAFDLPAGGKRLLQKADGYVATI
;
A
#
# COMPACT_ATOMS: atom_id res chain seq x y z
N MET A 1 -17.39 7.17 -6.20
CA MET A 1 -18.51 6.92 -7.15
C MET A 1 -18.19 5.57 -7.77
N ASP A 2 -19.12 4.63 -7.67
CA ASP A 2 -18.99 3.27 -8.17
C ASP A 2 -18.86 3.29 -9.70
N ASP A 3 -18.01 2.43 -10.28
CA ASP A 3 -17.80 2.35 -11.73
C ASP A 3 -19.09 1.90 -12.46
N LEU A 4 -19.96 1.16 -11.78
CA LEU A 4 -21.29 0.86 -12.29
C LEU A 4 -22.12 2.14 -12.49
N ALA A 5 -22.12 3.07 -11.55
CA ALA A 5 -22.82 4.34 -11.67
C ALA A 5 -22.23 5.22 -12.78
N ARG A 6 -20.94 5.11 -13.03
CA ARG A 6 -20.26 5.81 -14.14
C ARG A 6 -20.64 5.22 -15.51
N ALA A 7 -20.72 3.90 -15.60
CA ALA A 7 -21.18 3.22 -16.83
C ALA A 7 -22.61 3.65 -17.19
N VAL A 8 -23.52 3.66 -16.20
CA VAL A 8 -24.90 4.13 -16.38
C VAL A 8 -24.93 5.58 -16.83
N ALA A 9 -24.13 6.46 -16.22
CA ALA A 9 -24.04 7.87 -16.60
C ALA A 9 -23.47 8.07 -18.02
N ALA A 10 -22.62 7.16 -18.49
CA ALA A 10 -22.07 7.15 -19.84
C ALA A 10 -23.01 6.51 -20.88
N GLY A 11 -24.11 5.88 -20.44
CA GLY A 11 -25.07 5.22 -21.33
C GLY A 11 -24.55 3.93 -21.98
N VAL A 12 -23.54 3.29 -21.37
CA VAL A 12 -22.92 2.05 -21.86
C VAL A 12 -23.08 0.92 -20.85
N SER A 13 -22.86 -0.31 -21.29
CA SER A 13 -22.86 -1.45 -20.36
C SER A 13 -21.64 -1.40 -19.42
N PRO A 14 -21.71 -1.99 -18.20
CA PRO A 14 -20.56 -2.08 -17.30
C PRO A 14 -19.34 -2.74 -17.93
N SER A 15 -19.53 -3.76 -18.75
CA SER A 15 -18.45 -4.46 -19.47
C SER A 15 -17.79 -3.59 -20.52
N GLU A 16 -18.56 -2.83 -21.27
CA GLU A 16 -18.06 -1.87 -22.24
C GLU A 16 -17.27 -0.75 -21.56
N TYR A 17 -17.82 -0.19 -20.49
CA TYR A 17 -17.12 0.81 -19.69
C TYR A 17 -15.79 0.30 -19.12
N ALA A 18 -15.78 -0.92 -18.59
CA ALA A 18 -14.56 -1.56 -18.10
C ALA A 18 -13.54 -1.77 -19.23
N TYR A 19 -13.99 -2.24 -20.38
CA TYR A 19 -13.13 -2.40 -21.56
C TYR A 19 -12.49 -1.07 -21.97
N ASP A 20 -13.29 -0.01 -22.07
CA ASP A 20 -12.81 1.33 -22.43
C ASP A 20 -11.78 1.87 -21.42
N LEU A 21 -11.98 1.59 -20.13
CA LEU A 21 -11.01 1.95 -19.09
C LEU A 21 -9.67 1.21 -19.27
N LEU A 22 -9.72 -0.08 -19.58
CA LEU A 22 -8.52 -0.91 -19.79
C LEU A 22 -7.78 -0.53 -21.07
N MET A 23 -8.50 -0.07 -22.09
CA MET A 23 -7.91 0.33 -23.38
C MET A 23 -7.31 1.75 -23.37
N LYS A 24 -7.48 2.52 -22.29
CA LYS A 24 -6.82 3.82 -22.17
C LYS A 24 -5.31 3.70 -22.27
N ASP A 25 -4.68 4.78 -22.77
CA ASP A 25 -3.21 4.88 -22.89
C ASP A 25 -2.60 3.68 -23.63
N ASP A 26 -3.20 3.31 -24.76
CA ASP A 26 -2.77 2.18 -25.60
C ASP A 26 -2.79 0.83 -24.83
N GLY A 27 -3.85 0.57 -24.09
CA GLY A 27 -4.02 -0.67 -23.32
C GLY A 27 -3.20 -0.72 -22.04
N LYS A 28 -2.77 0.41 -21.50
CA LYS A 28 -2.08 0.53 -20.21
C LYS A 28 -3.00 0.94 -19.06
N GLY A 29 -4.30 1.09 -19.35
CA GLY A 29 -5.29 1.32 -18.32
C GLY A 29 -5.41 0.13 -17.38
N PHE A 30 -5.81 0.38 -16.15
CA PHE A 30 -6.13 -0.68 -15.19
C PHE A 30 -7.26 -0.25 -14.26
N ILE A 31 -7.92 -1.23 -13.67
CA ILE A 31 -9.03 -1.05 -12.75
C ILE A 31 -8.58 -1.58 -11.40
N TYR A 32 -8.79 -0.79 -10.33
CA TYR A 32 -8.57 -1.23 -8.97
C TYR A 32 -9.77 -2.06 -8.49
N PHE A 33 -9.50 -3.28 -8.07
CA PHE A 33 -10.48 -4.19 -7.51
C PHE A 33 -10.03 -4.64 -6.10
N PRO A 34 -10.62 -4.11 -5.02
CA PRO A 34 -10.33 -4.54 -3.66
C PRO A 34 -10.98 -5.92 -3.43
N ILE A 35 -10.14 -6.96 -3.35
CA ILE A 35 -10.62 -8.35 -3.17
C ILE A 35 -10.99 -8.62 -1.72
N LEU A 36 -10.18 -8.13 -0.77
CA LEU A 36 -10.30 -8.39 0.65
C LEU A 36 -10.42 -7.10 1.46
N ASN A 37 -10.88 -7.24 2.70
CA ASN A 37 -10.88 -6.16 3.68
C ASN A 37 -11.77 -4.95 3.34
N TYR A 38 -12.73 -5.09 2.42
CA TYR A 38 -13.58 -4.00 1.95
C TYR A 38 -15.07 -4.34 1.99
N ARG A 39 -15.45 -5.23 2.90
CA ARG A 39 -16.80 -5.79 3.02
C ARG A 39 -17.87 -4.71 3.16
N ASP A 40 -17.61 -3.68 3.96
CA ASP A 40 -18.57 -2.62 4.25
C ASP A 40 -18.34 -1.37 3.38
N GLY A 41 -17.63 -1.49 2.26
CA GLY A 41 -17.23 -0.37 1.41
C GLY A 41 -16.22 0.57 2.06
N ASN A 42 -15.59 0.13 3.16
CA ASN A 42 -14.55 0.89 3.88
C ASN A 42 -13.60 -0.07 4.61
N LEU A 43 -12.53 0.48 5.18
CA LEU A 43 -11.49 -0.25 5.89
C LEU A 43 -11.58 -0.12 7.43
N ASN A 44 -12.72 0.30 7.98
CA ASN A 44 -12.81 0.67 9.39
C ASN A 44 -12.47 -0.47 10.35
N PHE A 45 -12.89 -1.70 10.06
CA PHE A 45 -12.61 -2.85 10.92
C PHE A 45 -11.11 -3.17 11.03
N LEU A 46 -10.30 -2.81 10.03
CA LEU A 46 -8.85 -2.99 10.08
C LEU A 46 -8.19 -2.14 11.17
N ASN A 47 -8.84 -1.04 11.57
CA ASN A 47 -8.30 -0.23 12.66
C ASN A 47 -8.17 -1.02 13.96
N ASP A 48 -9.18 -1.83 14.29
CA ASP A 48 -9.19 -2.64 15.49
C ASP A 48 -8.17 -3.79 15.40
N LEU A 49 -8.04 -4.39 14.20
CA LEU A 49 -7.02 -5.41 13.96
C LEU A 49 -5.60 -4.84 14.09
N GLN A 50 -5.35 -3.67 13.56
CA GLN A 50 -4.04 -3.02 13.65
C GLN A 50 -3.70 -2.52 15.05
N ALA A 51 -4.71 -2.22 15.87
CA ALA A 51 -4.53 -1.84 17.27
C ALA A 51 -4.33 -3.05 18.19
N SER A 52 -4.68 -4.27 17.77
CA SER A 52 -4.58 -5.48 18.59
C SER A 52 -3.13 -5.97 18.68
N ASP A 53 -2.70 -6.36 19.87
CA ASP A 53 -1.39 -6.99 20.10
C ASP A 53 -1.30 -8.42 19.54
N ASP A 54 -2.44 -9.04 19.21
CA ASP A 54 -2.52 -10.41 18.66
C ASP A 54 -2.28 -10.47 17.15
N THR A 55 -2.05 -9.33 16.51
CA THR A 55 -1.79 -9.25 15.07
C THR A 55 -0.43 -8.60 14.78
N VAL A 56 0.12 -8.83 13.62
CA VAL A 56 1.28 -8.10 13.10
C VAL A 56 1.02 -7.67 11.66
N ASN A 57 1.69 -6.61 11.24
CA ASN A 57 1.70 -6.24 9.83
C ASN A 57 2.49 -7.29 9.05
N SER A 58 1.93 -7.68 7.93
CA SER A 58 2.42 -8.81 7.16
C SER A 58 2.80 -8.39 5.74
N LEU A 59 2.83 -9.35 4.87
CA LEU A 59 3.23 -9.32 3.49
C LEU A 59 2.62 -8.15 2.70
N SER A 60 3.48 -7.43 1.99
CA SER A 60 3.07 -6.41 1.01
C SER A 60 2.83 -6.98 -0.38
N ASP A 61 3.03 -8.28 -0.55
CA ASP A 61 2.87 -9.00 -1.81
C ASP A 61 3.57 -8.33 -3.00
N GLY A 62 4.71 -7.68 -2.72
CA GLY A 62 5.56 -7.07 -3.73
C GLY A 62 6.49 -8.10 -4.35
N GLY A 63 6.69 -8.05 -5.67
CA GLY A 63 7.60 -8.94 -6.35
C GLY A 63 7.87 -8.52 -7.79
N ALA A 64 8.91 -9.11 -8.40
CA ALA A 64 9.34 -8.76 -9.75
C ALA A 64 8.28 -9.03 -10.82
N HIS A 65 7.37 -9.96 -10.58
CA HIS A 65 6.34 -10.39 -11.55
C HIS A 65 4.94 -9.89 -11.22
N CYS A 66 4.78 -8.95 -10.28
CA CYS A 66 3.49 -8.43 -9.90
C CYS A 66 2.85 -7.62 -11.04
N GLY A 67 2.02 -8.29 -11.83
CA GLY A 67 1.25 -7.68 -12.92
C GLY A 67 -0.18 -7.29 -12.54
N THR A 68 -0.68 -7.76 -11.39
CA THR A 68 -2.07 -7.56 -10.95
C THR A 68 -2.21 -7.08 -9.51
N ILE A 69 -1.21 -7.29 -8.66
CA ILE A 69 -1.22 -6.88 -7.25
C ILE A 69 -0.30 -5.67 -7.06
N CYS A 70 -0.77 -4.66 -6.33
CA CYS A 70 -0.04 -3.41 -6.11
C CYS A 70 -0.04 -3.03 -4.62
N ASP A 71 0.31 -3.97 -3.74
CA ASP A 71 0.30 -3.78 -2.29
C ASP A 71 1.70 -3.54 -1.69
N ALA A 72 2.74 -3.53 -2.54
CA ALA A 72 4.12 -3.26 -2.12
C ALA A 72 4.30 -1.93 -1.37
N ALA A 73 3.40 -0.98 -1.58
CA ALA A 73 3.37 0.31 -0.91
C ALA A 73 2.66 0.30 0.46
N SER A 74 2.21 -0.85 0.97
CA SER A 74 1.44 -0.95 2.22
C SER A 74 2.15 -0.33 3.43
N PRO A 75 3.48 -0.40 3.61
CA PRO A 75 4.17 0.29 4.70
C PRO A 75 4.01 1.82 4.64
N THR A 76 4.10 2.40 3.43
CA THR A 76 3.87 3.84 3.24
C THR A 76 2.39 4.20 3.42
N PHE A 77 1.47 3.34 2.97
CA PHE A 77 0.04 3.53 3.18
C PHE A 77 -0.32 3.54 4.67
N MET A 78 0.34 2.73 5.50
CA MET A 78 0.21 2.76 6.95
C MET A 78 0.50 4.16 7.49
N LEU A 79 1.63 4.75 7.13
CA LEU A 79 2.03 6.07 7.59
C LEU A 79 1.14 7.18 7.02
N GLN A 80 0.88 7.14 5.72
CA GLN A 80 0.08 8.18 5.06
C GLN A 80 -1.39 8.12 5.51
N HIS A 81 -2.05 6.97 5.32
CA HIS A 81 -3.49 6.86 5.55
C HIS A 81 -3.82 6.68 7.04
N TRP A 82 -3.29 5.64 7.68
CA TRP A 82 -3.70 5.26 9.03
C TRP A 82 -3.20 6.21 10.11
N VAL A 83 -2.03 6.80 9.92
CA VAL A 83 -1.44 7.73 10.90
C VAL A 83 -1.86 9.17 10.60
N ARG A 84 -1.77 9.64 9.33
CA ARG A 84 -1.93 11.05 9.00
C ARG A 84 -3.30 11.42 8.43
N ASP A 85 -3.73 10.80 7.33
CA ASP A 85 -4.80 11.34 6.47
C ASP A 85 -6.20 10.83 6.82
N ARG A 86 -6.31 9.71 7.55
CA ARG A 86 -7.58 9.08 7.87
C ARG A 86 -8.51 10.03 8.63
N LYS A 87 -9.76 10.09 8.22
CA LYS A 87 -10.84 10.72 8.97
C LYS A 87 -11.33 9.76 10.06
N GLY A 88 -11.51 10.26 11.29
CA GLY A 88 -11.90 9.47 12.45
C GLY A 88 -10.69 8.99 13.26
N HIS A 89 -10.78 7.82 13.86
CA HIS A 89 -9.72 7.28 14.70
C HIS A 89 -8.46 6.97 13.88
N ARG A 90 -7.32 7.49 14.31
CA ARG A 90 -6.01 7.28 13.69
C ARG A 90 -5.15 6.42 14.57
N ILE A 91 -4.20 5.74 13.96
CA ILE A 91 -3.16 4.99 14.67
C ILE A 91 -2.06 5.98 15.08
N ALA A 92 -1.59 5.89 16.33
CA ALA A 92 -0.45 6.68 16.78
C ALA A 92 0.81 6.32 15.96
N LEU A 93 1.62 7.31 15.63
CA LEU A 93 2.83 7.10 14.82
C LEU A 93 3.76 6.07 15.45
N GLU A 94 3.98 6.17 16.73
CA GLU A 94 4.86 5.28 17.51
C GLU A 94 4.35 3.83 17.45
N HIS A 95 3.03 3.64 17.53
CA HIS A 95 2.41 2.32 17.42
C HIS A 95 2.60 1.76 16.01
N ALA A 96 2.32 2.56 14.96
CA ALA A 96 2.50 2.13 13.58
C ALA A 96 3.96 1.74 13.28
N VAL A 97 4.94 2.53 13.76
CA VAL A 97 6.36 2.23 13.60
C VAL A 97 6.75 0.96 14.37
N LYS A 98 6.31 0.83 15.63
CA LYS A 98 6.54 -0.39 16.43
C LYS A 98 6.02 -1.63 15.69
N ARG A 99 4.78 -1.58 15.15
CA ARG A 99 4.16 -2.69 14.44
C ARG A 99 4.90 -3.08 13.17
N GLN A 100 5.37 -2.09 12.40
CA GLN A 100 6.12 -2.34 11.15
C GLN A 100 7.57 -2.76 11.36
N CYS A 101 8.16 -2.42 12.50
CA CYS A 101 9.58 -2.65 12.77
C CYS A 101 9.80 -3.70 13.86
N ARG A 102 9.54 -3.36 15.13
CA ARG A 102 9.91 -4.22 16.27
C ARG A 102 9.07 -5.48 16.35
N ASP A 103 7.75 -5.36 16.27
CA ASP A 103 6.86 -6.52 16.45
C ASP A 103 7.07 -7.54 15.32
N THR A 104 7.22 -7.06 14.09
CA THR A 104 7.49 -7.92 12.93
C THR A 104 8.87 -8.56 13.04
N ALA A 105 9.91 -7.81 13.45
CA ALA A 105 11.25 -8.35 13.65
C ALA A 105 11.26 -9.48 14.68
N LEU A 106 10.61 -9.28 15.82
CA LEU A 106 10.51 -10.29 16.88
C LEU A 106 9.76 -11.54 16.42
N LEU A 107 8.67 -11.39 15.66
CA LEU A 107 7.93 -12.52 15.12
C LEU A 107 8.80 -13.42 14.25
N TYR A 108 9.71 -12.83 13.48
CA TYR A 108 10.64 -13.56 12.62
C TYR A 108 11.97 -13.94 13.32
N GLY A 109 12.10 -13.71 14.62
CA GLY A 109 13.31 -14.03 15.39
C GLY A 109 14.50 -13.10 15.09
N LEU A 110 14.25 -11.90 14.55
CA LEU A 110 15.27 -10.90 14.26
C LEU A 110 15.45 -10.00 15.51
N GLU A 111 16.27 -10.45 16.45
CA GLU A 111 16.40 -9.81 17.77
C GLU A 111 17.25 -8.54 17.74
N ASP A 112 18.09 -8.39 16.73
CA ASP A 112 19.11 -7.33 16.58
C ASP A 112 18.63 -6.08 15.82
N ARG A 113 17.34 -5.96 15.51
CA ARG A 113 16.77 -4.86 14.71
C ARG A 113 15.37 -4.44 15.14
N GLY A 114 14.82 -3.45 14.49
CA GLY A 114 13.45 -2.95 14.72
C GLY A 114 13.34 -1.92 15.83
N ILE A 115 14.45 -1.55 16.51
CA ILE A 115 14.54 -0.43 17.46
C ILE A 115 15.84 0.34 17.24
N LEU A 116 15.82 1.61 17.61
CA LEU A 116 17.03 2.44 17.64
C LEU A 116 17.64 2.37 19.04
N ALA A 117 18.63 1.48 19.22
CA ALA A 117 19.32 1.28 20.49
C ALA A 117 20.77 0.85 20.26
N PRO A 118 21.69 1.13 21.21
CA PRO A 118 23.08 0.65 21.13
C PRO A 118 23.14 -0.88 21.00
N GLY A 119 23.94 -1.35 20.03
CA GLY A 119 24.12 -2.79 19.76
C GLY A 119 23.13 -3.36 18.74
N TYR A 120 22.16 -2.58 18.27
CA TYR A 120 21.23 -2.98 17.20
C TYR A 120 21.73 -2.51 15.85
N LEU A 121 21.31 -3.21 14.79
CA LEU A 121 21.57 -2.81 13.41
C LEU A 121 20.86 -1.49 13.11
N ALA A 122 21.57 -0.58 12.45
CA ALA A 122 21.09 0.74 12.13
C ALA A 122 20.44 0.80 10.74
N ASP A 123 19.42 -0.03 10.52
CA ASP A 123 18.58 0.02 9.31
C ASP A 123 17.54 1.15 9.52
N LEU A 124 17.84 2.35 9.02
CA LEU A 124 17.07 3.56 9.36
C LEU A 124 16.46 4.20 8.12
N ASN A 125 15.24 4.71 8.28
CA ASN A 125 14.62 5.61 7.32
C ASN A 125 14.38 6.98 7.97
N VAL A 126 14.85 8.04 7.31
CA VAL A 126 14.51 9.42 7.65
C VAL A 126 13.30 9.81 6.81
N ILE A 127 12.18 10.10 7.47
CA ILE A 127 10.88 10.31 6.82
C ILE A 127 10.35 11.71 7.15
N ASP A 128 10.01 12.46 6.12
CA ASP A 128 9.21 13.68 6.24
C ASP A 128 7.73 13.28 6.25
N MET A 129 7.10 13.32 7.42
CA MET A 129 5.71 12.90 7.58
C MET A 129 4.71 13.85 6.91
N ASP A 130 5.06 15.10 6.69
CA ASP A 130 4.20 16.05 5.98
C ASP A 130 4.26 15.81 4.47
N ALA A 131 5.42 15.42 3.97
CA ALA A 131 5.65 15.14 2.55
C ALA A 131 5.33 13.69 2.13
N ILE A 132 5.14 12.76 3.11
CA ILE A 132 4.90 11.36 2.76
C ILE A 132 3.64 11.20 1.91
N LYS A 133 3.80 10.58 0.74
CA LYS A 133 2.71 10.44 -0.24
C LYS A 133 2.95 9.26 -1.17
N LEU A 134 1.89 8.50 -1.40
CA LEU A 134 1.87 7.49 -2.46
C LEU A 134 1.50 8.12 -3.79
N GLY A 135 2.31 7.85 -4.80
CA GLY A 135 2.00 8.14 -6.19
C GLY A 135 0.94 7.21 -6.75
N LYS A 136 0.49 7.47 -7.97
CA LYS A 136 -0.37 6.53 -8.69
C LYS A 136 0.45 5.32 -9.14
N PRO A 137 -0.09 4.10 -9.07
CA PRO A 137 0.55 2.94 -9.67
C PRO A 137 0.58 3.08 -11.20
N TRP A 138 1.57 2.47 -11.84
CA TRP A 138 1.68 2.42 -13.30
C TRP A 138 2.27 1.09 -13.77
N LEU A 139 2.02 0.77 -15.04
CA LEU A 139 2.66 -0.38 -15.70
C LEU A 139 4.05 0.02 -16.20
N ALA A 140 5.07 -0.72 -15.77
CA ALA A 140 6.42 -0.66 -16.31
C ALA A 140 6.69 -1.90 -17.16
N PHE A 141 7.43 -1.73 -18.26
CA PHE A 141 7.82 -2.79 -19.19
C PHE A 141 9.34 -2.94 -19.15
N ASP A 142 9.87 -3.17 -17.95
CA ASP A 142 11.31 -3.19 -17.63
C ASP A 142 11.85 -4.57 -17.27
N LEU A 143 11.03 -5.62 -17.42
CA LEU A 143 11.45 -7.00 -17.24
C LEU A 143 12.04 -7.59 -18.54
N PRO A 144 12.85 -8.67 -18.46
CA PRO A 144 13.35 -9.38 -19.64
C PRO A 144 12.23 -9.72 -20.63
N ALA A 145 12.56 -9.71 -21.92
CA ALA A 145 11.62 -9.93 -23.03
C ALA A 145 10.42 -8.95 -23.10
N GLY A 146 10.56 -7.75 -22.52
CA GLY A 146 9.49 -6.76 -22.47
C GLY A 146 8.35 -7.10 -21.50
N GLY A 147 8.62 -7.98 -20.54
CA GLY A 147 7.65 -8.33 -19.50
C GLY A 147 7.22 -7.09 -18.69
N LYS A 148 5.97 -7.08 -18.24
CA LYS A 148 5.38 -5.95 -17.50
C LYS A 148 5.24 -6.25 -16.02
N ARG A 149 5.28 -5.19 -15.21
CA ARG A 149 4.93 -5.22 -13.79
C ARG A 149 4.27 -3.91 -13.35
N LEU A 150 3.52 -3.96 -12.23
CA LEU A 150 3.03 -2.77 -11.56
C LEU A 150 4.12 -2.19 -10.67
N LEU A 151 4.28 -0.88 -10.76
CA LEU A 151 5.15 -0.10 -9.87
C LEU A 151 4.34 1.02 -9.21
N GLN A 152 4.77 1.41 -8.02
CA GLN A 152 4.24 2.57 -7.31
C GLN A 152 5.38 3.27 -6.55
N LYS A 153 5.51 4.57 -6.72
CA LYS A 153 6.48 5.39 -5.99
C LYS A 153 5.86 5.98 -4.73
N ALA A 154 6.71 6.25 -3.77
CA ALA A 154 6.39 7.03 -2.59
C ALA A 154 7.35 8.21 -2.48
N ASP A 155 6.83 9.37 -2.10
CA ASP A 155 7.60 10.56 -1.72
C ASP A 155 7.68 10.66 -0.18
N GLY A 156 8.58 11.51 0.34
CA GLY A 156 8.73 11.76 1.77
C GLY A 156 9.82 10.93 2.45
N TYR A 157 10.48 10.00 1.76
CA TYR A 157 11.67 9.32 2.27
C TYR A 157 12.91 10.16 1.94
N VAL A 158 13.46 10.82 2.98
CA VAL A 158 14.59 11.74 2.84
C VAL A 158 15.90 10.99 2.70
N ALA A 159 16.07 9.93 3.48
CA ALA A 159 17.24 9.06 3.43
C ALA A 159 16.91 7.65 3.94
N THR A 160 17.64 6.68 3.43
CA THR A 160 17.73 5.31 3.98
C THR A 160 19.20 5.03 4.27
N ILE A 161 19.48 4.56 5.47
CA ILE A 161 20.82 4.34 6.02
C ILE A 161 20.95 2.87 6.37
#